data_f2130941f7b1ff72644c8041c9980f60
#
_entry.id   f2130941f7b1ff72644c8041c9980f60
#
_cell.length_a   1.000
_cell.length_b   1.000
_cell.length_c   1.000
_cell.angle_alpha   90.00
_cell.angle_beta   90.00
_cell.angle_gamma   90.00
#
_symmetry.space_group_name_H-M   'P 1'
#
loop_
_entity.id
_entity.type
_entity.pdbx_description
1 polymer ?
#
loop_
_entity_poly.entity_id
_entity_poly.type
_entity_poly.pdbx_seq_one_letter_code
_entity_poly.pdbx_strand_id
1 'polypeptide(L)'
;MAKTYAKRAKKKTVSDIHGKAFVRATFNNVQVTITDVYGNVLSWSSAGRNGFRGSKKNTPYAAQVSAENAGKEAYDMGLRKVDVFVKGPGSGREAAVRALNQSGLEVQIILDRTPVPHNGCRPPKRRRV
;
A
#
# COMPACT_ATOMS: atom_id res chain seq x y z
N MET A 1 -6.92 -36.78 -14.55
CA MET A 1 -7.26 -35.44 -14.09
C MET A 1 -6.31 -35.03 -12.98
N ALA A 2 -5.44 -34.10 -13.26
CA ALA A 2 -4.58 -33.56 -12.22
C ALA A 2 -5.41 -32.67 -11.29
N LYS A 3 -5.70 -33.14 -10.10
CA LYS A 3 -6.25 -32.28 -9.04
C LYS A 3 -5.15 -31.36 -8.59
N THR A 4 -5.15 -30.13 -9.07
CA THR A 4 -4.35 -29.07 -8.49
C THR A 4 -4.86 -28.80 -7.08
N TYR A 5 -4.20 -29.37 -6.10
CA TYR A 5 -4.40 -28.95 -4.72
C TYR A 5 -3.78 -27.57 -4.58
N ALA A 6 -4.59 -26.54 -4.76
CA ALA A 6 -4.21 -25.22 -4.29
C ALA A 6 -3.96 -25.35 -2.78
N LYS A 7 -2.70 -25.33 -2.37
CA LYS A 7 -2.35 -25.18 -0.96
C LYS A 7 -3.09 -23.95 -0.43
N ARG A 8 -4.15 -24.16 0.32
CA ARG A 8 -4.79 -23.07 1.06
C ARG A 8 -3.70 -22.42 1.91
N ALA A 9 -3.23 -21.27 1.49
CA ALA A 9 -2.34 -20.47 2.32
C ALA A 9 -3.03 -20.28 3.67
N LYS A 10 -2.36 -20.69 4.74
CA LYS A 10 -2.89 -20.45 6.10
C LYS A 10 -3.16 -18.96 6.22
N LYS A 11 -4.42 -18.60 6.47
CA LYS A 11 -4.77 -17.20 6.75
C LYS A 11 -3.93 -16.75 7.94
N LYS A 12 -3.10 -15.73 7.70
CA LYS A 12 -2.38 -15.10 8.80
C LYS A 12 -3.40 -14.46 9.73
N THR A 13 -3.37 -14.85 10.98
CA THR A 13 -4.15 -14.20 12.03
C THR A 13 -3.28 -13.15 12.71
N VAL A 14 -3.83 -11.98 12.92
CA VAL A 14 -3.11 -10.88 13.57
C VAL A 14 -3.34 -11.01 15.09
N SER A 15 -2.27 -10.94 15.87
CA SER A 15 -2.34 -10.95 17.32
C SER A 15 -2.86 -9.62 17.90
N ASP A 16 -2.57 -8.52 17.22
CA ASP A 16 -2.95 -7.17 17.63
C ASP A 16 -3.92 -6.53 16.63
N ILE A 17 -4.86 -5.75 17.14
CA ILE A 17 -5.82 -5.00 16.31
C ILE A 17 -5.19 -3.75 15.68
N HIS A 18 -4.00 -3.34 16.13
CA HIS A 18 -3.27 -2.17 15.66
C HIS A 18 -2.16 -2.57 14.71
N GLY A 19 -1.98 -1.84 13.63
CA GLY A 19 -0.93 -2.10 12.64
C GLY A 19 -0.47 -0.83 11.96
N LYS A 20 0.35 -1.00 10.93
CA LYS A 20 0.91 0.09 10.13
C LYS A 20 0.53 -0.10 8.67
N ALA A 21 0.21 0.98 8.00
CA ALA A 21 -0.01 1.01 6.56
C ALA A 21 1.02 1.91 5.89
N PHE A 22 1.73 1.38 4.91
CA PHE A 22 2.73 2.11 4.15
C PHE A 22 2.21 2.37 2.75
N VAL A 23 2.07 3.63 2.39
CA VAL A 23 1.66 4.06 1.05
C VAL A 23 2.85 4.68 0.36
N ARG A 24 3.27 4.07 -0.73
CA ARG A 24 4.33 4.59 -1.59
C ARG A 24 3.71 5.03 -2.91
N ALA A 25 3.63 6.33 -3.12
CA ALA A 25 3.07 6.92 -4.33
C ALA A 25 4.19 7.57 -5.14
N THR A 26 4.49 7.01 -6.30
CA THR A 26 5.42 7.58 -7.27
C THR A 26 4.66 8.18 -8.45
N PHE A 27 5.36 8.83 -9.36
CA PHE A 27 4.73 9.35 -10.58
C PHE A 27 4.23 8.25 -11.52
N ASN A 28 4.67 7.01 -11.33
CA ASN A 28 4.35 5.88 -12.20
C ASN A 28 3.49 4.80 -11.54
N ASN A 29 3.40 4.76 -10.22
CA ASN A 29 2.72 3.68 -9.53
C ASN A 29 2.34 4.07 -8.10
N VAL A 30 1.46 3.27 -7.52
CA VAL A 30 1.09 3.34 -6.09
C VAL A 30 1.17 1.94 -5.50
N GLN A 31 1.84 1.81 -4.38
CA GLN A 31 1.92 0.57 -3.61
C GLN A 31 1.40 0.80 -2.20
N VAL A 32 0.56 -0.08 -1.73
CA VAL A 32 0.04 -0.07 -0.36
C VAL A 32 0.44 -1.38 0.31
N THR A 33 1.10 -1.28 1.45
CA THR A 33 1.53 -2.43 2.25
C THR A 33 1.02 -2.25 3.66
N ILE A 34 0.35 -3.25 4.19
CA ILE A 34 -0.17 -3.23 5.55
C ILE A 34 0.58 -4.25 6.38
N THR A 35 1.09 -3.81 7.51
CA THR A 35 1.88 -4.62 8.43
C THR A 35 1.27 -4.63 9.82
N ASP A 36 1.75 -5.54 10.66
CA ASP A 36 1.47 -5.50 12.09
C ASP A 36 2.37 -4.46 12.80
N VAL A 37 2.28 -4.38 14.13
CA VAL A 37 3.08 -3.46 14.95
C VAL A 37 4.58 -3.74 14.81
N TYR A 38 4.94 -4.98 14.57
CA TYR A 38 6.34 -5.43 14.47
C TYR A 38 6.94 -5.30 13.05
N GLY A 39 6.15 -4.87 12.09
CA GLY A 39 6.60 -4.70 10.71
C GLY A 39 6.43 -5.92 9.81
N ASN A 40 5.79 -6.98 10.27
CA ASN A 40 5.50 -8.16 9.45
C ASN A 40 4.37 -7.85 8.46
N VAL A 41 4.60 -8.08 7.17
CA VAL A 41 3.61 -7.79 6.13
C VAL A 41 2.41 -8.73 6.24
N LEU A 42 1.23 -8.16 6.36
CA LEU A 42 -0.04 -8.89 6.41
C LEU A 42 -0.72 -8.93 5.05
N SER A 43 -0.81 -7.78 4.39
CA SER A 43 -1.37 -7.65 3.05
C SER A 43 -0.66 -6.56 2.27
N TRP A 44 -0.74 -6.66 0.96
CA TRP A 44 -0.22 -5.62 0.07
C TRP A 44 -1.02 -5.58 -1.22
N SER A 45 -1.01 -4.44 -1.87
CA SER A 45 -1.60 -4.26 -3.19
C SER A 45 -0.90 -3.14 -3.93
N SER A 46 -0.96 -3.18 -5.23
CA SER A 46 -0.41 -2.11 -6.08
C SER A 46 -1.30 -1.90 -7.29
N ALA A 47 -1.13 -0.78 -7.96
CA ALA A 47 -1.89 -0.51 -9.18
C ALA A 47 -1.64 -1.58 -10.26
N GLY A 48 -0.39 -2.03 -10.39
CA GLY A 48 -0.03 -3.09 -11.34
C GLY A 48 -0.68 -4.44 -11.03
N ARG A 49 -0.79 -4.79 -9.76
CA ARG A 49 -1.48 -6.02 -9.31
C ARG A 49 -2.97 -6.00 -9.64
N ASN A 50 -3.61 -4.83 -9.59
CA ASN A 50 -5.04 -4.68 -9.87
C ASN A 50 -5.37 -4.47 -11.35
N GLY A 51 -4.43 -4.74 -12.25
CA GLY A 51 -4.65 -4.71 -13.69
C GLY A 51 -4.43 -3.35 -14.37
N PHE A 52 -4.07 -2.31 -13.65
CA PHE A 52 -3.70 -1.03 -14.24
C PHE A 52 -2.34 -1.13 -14.93
N ARG A 53 -2.21 -0.49 -16.09
CA ARG A 53 -1.00 -0.54 -16.92
C ARG A 53 -0.62 0.86 -17.40
N GLY A 54 0.69 1.07 -17.61
CA GLY A 54 1.23 2.31 -18.14
C GLY A 54 0.89 3.53 -17.28
N SER A 55 0.44 4.61 -17.90
CA SER A 55 0.10 5.86 -17.21
C SER A 55 -1.12 5.76 -16.28
N LYS A 56 -1.92 4.71 -16.39
CA LYS A 56 -3.09 4.51 -15.53
C LYS A 56 -2.71 4.12 -14.09
N LYS A 57 -1.50 3.65 -13.86
CA LYS A 57 -1.03 3.22 -12.53
C LYS A 57 -0.86 4.36 -11.53
N ASN A 58 -0.67 5.59 -11.99
CA ASN A 58 -0.47 6.74 -11.11
C ASN A 58 -1.73 7.56 -10.86
N THR A 59 -2.87 7.08 -11.30
CA THR A 59 -4.15 7.78 -11.11
C THR A 59 -4.67 7.66 -9.67
N PRO A 60 -5.42 8.64 -9.16
CA PRO A 60 -6.06 8.51 -7.85
C PRO A 60 -6.99 7.32 -7.73
N TYR A 61 -7.70 6.97 -8.81
CA TYR A 61 -8.56 5.79 -8.85
C TYR A 61 -7.79 4.49 -8.66
N ALA A 62 -6.64 4.35 -9.30
CA ALA A 62 -5.77 3.18 -9.12
C ALA A 62 -5.27 3.05 -7.67
N ALA A 63 -4.93 4.18 -7.04
CA ALA A 63 -4.57 4.23 -5.64
C ALA A 63 -5.71 3.81 -4.72
N GLN A 64 -6.91 4.26 -5.01
CA GLN A 64 -8.12 3.90 -4.27
C GLN A 64 -8.39 2.40 -4.33
N VAL A 65 -8.38 1.81 -5.50
CA VAL A 65 -8.61 0.36 -5.68
C VAL A 65 -7.53 -0.47 -4.96
N SER A 66 -6.27 -0.06 -5.08
CA SER A 66 -5.16 -0.74 -4.41
C SER A 66 -5.29 -0.70 -2.89
N ALA A 67 -5.61 0.46 -2.33
CA ALA A 67 -5.79 0.62 -0.90
C ALA A 67 -7.01 -0.14 -0.38
N GLU A 68 -8.12 -0.14 -1.09
CA GLU A 68 -9.30 -0.90 -0.73
C GLU A 68 -9.02 -2.40 -0.66
N ASN A 69 -8.35 -2.94 -1.67
CA ASN A 69 -8.02 -4.37 -1.72
C ASN A 69 -7.09 -4.77 -0.57
N ALA A 70 -6.04 -4.01 -0.33
CA ALA A 70 -5.13 -4.25 0.79
C ALA A 70 -5.86 -4.12 2.15
N GLY A 71 -6.69 -3.10 2.29
CA GLY A 71 -7.44 -2.85 3.52
C GLY A 71 -8.45 -3.94 3.84
N LYS A 72 -9.17 -4.45 2.84
CA LYS A 72 -10.12 -5.55 3.02
C LYS A 72 -9.43 -6.83 3.47
N GLU A 73 -8.31 -7.19 2.85
CA GLU A 73 -7.52 -8.36 3.27
C GLU A 73 -7.04 -8.23 4.72
N ALA A 74 -6.53 -7.06 5.10
CA ALA A 74 -6.07 -6.80 6.45
C ALA A 74 -7.22 -6.84 7.47
N TYR A 75 -8.36 -6.29 7.11
CA TYR A 75 -9.57 -6.32 7.94
C TYR A 75 -10.03 -7.75 8.21
N ASP A 76 -10.02 -8.59 7.19
CA ASP A 76 -10.39 -10.00 7.30
C ASP A 76 -9.41 -10.79 8.19
N MET A 77 -8.15 -10.33 8.27
CA MET A 77 -7.16 -10.90 9.17
C MET A 77 -7.33 -10.49 10.64
N GLY A 78 -8.19 -9.53 10.92
CA GLY A 78 -8.47 -9.04 12.27
C GLY A 78 -7.91 -7.66 12.61
N LEU A 79 -7.24 -7.00 11.69
CA LEU A 79 -6.72 -5.65 11.88
C LEU A 79 -7.89 -4.63 11.90
N ARG A 80 -7.83 -3.66 12.80
CA ARG A 80 -8.89 -2.65 12.95
C ARG A 80 -8.37 -1.21 12.94
N LYS A 81 -7.15 -0.98 13.42
CA LYS A 81 -6.53 0.34 13.54
C LYS A 81 -5.20 0.37 12.84
N VAL A 82 -4.91 1.43 12.13
CA VAL A 82 -3.64 1.59 11.41
C VAL A 82 -3.07 2.99 11.58
N ASP A 83 -1.75 3.06 11.64
CA ASP A 83 -0.99 4.29 11.47
C ASP A 83 -0.50 4.31 10.01
N VAL A 84 -0.81 5.38 9.29
CA VAL A 84 -0.48 5.50 7.86
C VAL A 84 0.79 6.30 7.68
N PHE A 85 1.73 5.70 6.96
CA PHE A 85 2.99 6.34 6.56
C PHE A 85 2.99 6.53 5.05
N VAL A 86 3.03 7.78 4.61
CA VAL A 86 2.98 8.12 3.18
C VAL A 86 4.36 8.55 2.70
N LYS A 87 4.78 8.03 1.56
CA LYS A 87 6.02 8.42 0.89
C LYS A 87 5.78 8.74 -0.58
N GLY A 88 6.47 9.74 -1.08
CA GLY A 88 6.56 10.05 -2.50
C GLY A 88 5.61 11.14 -2.96
N PRO A 89 5.87 11.67 -4.17
CA PRO A 89 5.15 12.82 -4.71
C PRO A 89 3.92 12.46 -5.55
N GLY A 90 3.55 11.19 -5.63
CA GLY A 90 2.46 10.72 -6.50
C GLY A 90 1.11 11.32 -6.14
N SER A 91 0.24 11.46 -7.12
CA SER A 91 -1.11 12.03 -6.95
C SER A 91 -2.09 11.13 -6.19
N GLY A 92 -1.75 9.86 -6.01
CA GLY A 92 -2.61 8.88 -5.34
C GLY A 92 -2.55 8.87 -3.82
N ARG A 93 -1.75 9.74 -3.20
CA ARG A 93 -1.50 9.76 -1.75
C ARG A 93 -2.78 9.85 -0.93
N GLU A 94 -3.56 10.89 -1.18
CA GLU A 94 -4.79 11.16 -0.43
C GLU A 94 -5.89 10.14 -0.70
N ALA A 95 -6.03 9.73 -1.96
CA ALA A 95 -7.02 8.73 -2.37
C ALA A 95 -6.77 7.38 -1.68
N ALA A 96 -5.51 6.98 -1.54
CA ALA A 96 -5.13 5.76 -0.84
C ALA A 96 -5.49 5.83 0.65
N VAL A 97 -5.20 6.93 1.32
CA VAL A 97 -5.55 7.12 2.74
C VAL A 97 -7.05 7.08 2.97
N ARG A 98 -7.82 7.76 2.13
CA ARG A 98 -9.29 7.73 2.20
C ARG A 98 -9.84 6.32 2.00
N ALA A 99 -9.30 5.60 1.03
CA ALA A 99 -9.74 4.24 0.73
C ALA A 99 -9.43 3.27 1.88
N LEU A 100 -8.29 3.41 2.55
CA LEU A 100 -7.98 2.64 3.75
C LEU A 100 -9.00 2.88 4.86
N ASN A 101 -9.39 4.13 5.08
CA ASN A 101 -10.42 4.46 6.06
C ASN A 101 -11.79 3.86 5.69
N GLN A 102 -12.16 3.92 4.42
CA GLN A 102 -13.43 3.37 3.92
C GLN A 102 -13.48 1.84 3.93
N SER A 103 -12.33 1.17 3.89
CA SER A 103 -12.26 -0.30 3.94
C SER A 103 -12.60 -0.91 5.30
N GLY A 104 -12.80 -0.08 6.31
CA GLY A 104 -13.13 -0.48 7.67
C GLY A 104 -12.00 -0.32 8.68
N LEU A 105 -10.81 0.04 8.22
CA LEU A 105 -9.68 0.33 9.09
C LEU A 105 -9.77 1.76 9.64
N GLU A 106 -9.62 1.90 10.95
CA GLU A 106 -9.57 3.22 11.58
C GLU A 106 -8.16 3.80 11.46
N VAL A 107 -8.03 4.91 10.75
CA VAL A 107 -6.76 5.62 10.60
C VAL A 107 -6.52 6.48 11.83
N GLN A 108 -5.49 6.17 12.61
CA GLN A 108 -5.16 6.89 13.84
C GLN A 108 -4.23 8.07 13.58
N ILE A 109 -3.17 7.84 12.84
CA ILE A 109 -2.11 8.81 12.57
C ILE A 109 -1.76 8.77 11.09
N ILE A 110 -1.53 9.92 10.49
CA ILE A 110 -1.02 10.05 9.13
C ILE A 110 0.30 10.80 9.21
N LEU A 111 1.38 10.15 8.79
CA LEU A 111 2.73 10.73 8.75
C LEU A 111 3.25 10.72 7.32
N ASP A 112 3.75 11.85 6.86
CA ASP A 112 4.49 11.95 5.61
C ASP A 112 5.98 11.71 5.90
N ARG A 113 6.51 10.63 5.33
CA ARG A 113 7.91 10.25 5.48
C ARG A 113 8.69 10.33 4.17
N THR A 114 8.26 11.18 3.25
CA THR A 114 8.98 11.39 1.99
C THR A 114 10.43 11.76 2.29
N PRO A 115 11.42 10.99 1.81
CA PRO A 115 12.81 11.24 2.13
C PRO A 115 13.30 12.53 1.47
N VAL A 116 13.99 13.37 2.27
CA VAL A 116 14.65 14.57 1.78
C VAL A 116 16.15 14.40 2.00
N PRO A 117 16.95 14.20 0.93
CA PRO A 117 18.38 14.02 1.09
C PRO A 117 19.08 15.31 1.50
N HIS A 118 20.06 15.19 2.37
CA HIS A 118 20.97 16.28 2.76
C HIS A 118 22.13 16.37 1.74
N ASN A 119 21.84 16.72 0.49
CA ASN A 119 22.70 16.64 -0.67
C ASN A 119 22.96 15.24 -1.26
N GLY A 120 22.88 14.19 -0.49
CA GLY A 120 22.89 12.80 -0.92
C GLY A 120 23.85 12.42 -2.06
N CYS A 121 23.50 11.40 -2.80
CA CYS A 121 24.24 10.91 -3.96
C CYS A 121 24.05 11.83 -5.17
N ARG A 122 25.04 11.84 -6.05
CA ARG A 122 24.92 12.55 -7.34
C ARG A 122 23.73 11.98 -8.12
N PRO A 123 22.79 12.83 -8.61
CA PRO A 123 21.66 12.36 -9.40
C PRO A 123 22.11 11.78 -10.73
N PRO A 124 21.29 10.90 -11.35
CA PRO A 124 21.62 10.36 -12.66
C PRO A 124 21.62 11.45 -13.74
N LYS A 125 22.31 11.15 -14.80
CA LYS A 125 22.39 11.99 -16.01
C LYS A 125 20.98 12.27 -16.54
N ARG A 126 20.80 13.46 -17.14
CA ARG A 126 19.54 13.82 -17.79
C ARG A 126 19.16 12.79 -18.85
N ARG A 127 17.92 12.35 -18.81
CA ARG A 127 17.37 11.40 -19.77
C ARG A 127 17.37 11.99 -21.19
N ARG A 128 17.88 11.25 -22.14
CA ARG A 128 17.75 11.59 -23.56
C ARG A 128 16.33 11.27 -24.04
N VAL A 129 15.68 12.23 -24.61
CA VAL A 129 14.33 12.10 -25.14
C VAL A 129 14.40 12.23 -26.66
#